data_1c9b1059ce74405c04ca08eb4dd65550
#
_entry.id   1c9b1059ce74405c04ca08eb4dd65550
#
_cell.length_a   1.000
_cell.length_b   1.000
_cell.length_c   1.000
_cell.angle_alpha   90.00
_cell.angle_beta   90.00
_cell.angle_gamma   90.00
#
_symmetry.space_group_name_H-M   'P 1'
#
loop_
_entity.id
_entity.type
_entity.pdbx_description
1 polymer ?
#
loop_
_entity_poly.entity_id
_entity_poly.type
_entity_poly.pdbx_seq_one_letter_code
_entity_poly.pdbx_strand_id
1 'polypeptide(L)'
;MSPQPSYDLGITFFDTAEAYGTESILGQSFTPSERDKIVISTKSRILKAGQRLTAAEVIRNLDTSLKLLRTGHVEVFLLHGVAPQHYDWMCAELLPPLLAEKKKGKIGHLGLSETSPNDPGQTMLQRALGEPAWEVMMLAFHMLNQGARRDVFPRTQTQGVATLMMFVVRNIFSRPGLLAQTIGSLAAEGKVPAELAKRDDPLDFLIHQGGAASLLDAAYRFARHEPGTDVVLFGTSDLAHLRSNAASILAPPLPAADVARLYELFGHLRGVGLDMPDNSMPGQAGPRT
;
A
#
# COMPACT_ATOMS: atom_id res chain seq x y z
N MET A 1 -15.88 -9.95 -5.80
CA MET A 1 -15.36 -10.57 -7.04
C MET A 1 -14.38 -11.66 -6.66
N SER A 2 -14.33 -12.78 -7.40
CA SER A 2 -13.28 -13.79 -7.25
C SER A 2 -11.93 -13.20 -7.69
N PRO A 3 -10.79 -13.56 -7.07
CA PRO A 3 -9.45 -13.17 -7.54
C PRO A 3 -8.98 -13.92 -8.79
N GLN A 4 -9.71 -14.92 -9.26
CA GLN A 4 -9.35 -15.71 -10.45
C GLN A 4 -9.04 -14.87 -11.70
N PRO A 5 -9.85 -13.85 -12.07
CA PRO A 5 -9.53 -13.00 -13.21
C PRO A 5 -8.20 -12.24 -13.09
N SER A 6 -7.77 -11.93 -11.85
CA SER A 6 -6.45 -11.33 -11.61
C SER A 6 -5.33 -12.32 -11.87
N TYR A 7 -5.50 -13.56 -11.39
CA TYR A 7 -4.55 -14.64 -11.62
C TYR A 7 -4.42 -14.98 -13.12
N ASP A 8 -5.54 -15.02 -13.85
CA ASP A 8 -5.57 -15.26 -15.30
C ASP A 8 -4.83 -14.17 -16.11
N LEU A 9 -4.69 -12.96 -15.54
CA LEU A 9 -3.87 -11.87 -16.08
C LEU A 9 -2.39 -11.94 -15.65
N GLY A 10 -1.98 -12.98 -14.91
CA GLY A 10 -0.62 -13.16 -14.44
C GLY A 10 -0.29 -12.45 -13.12
N ILE A 11 -1.29 -11.92 -12.41
CA ILE A 11 -1.09 -11.33 -11.07
C ILE A 11 -0.98 -12.48 -10.07
N THR A 12 0.17 -12.57 -9.39
CA THR A 12 0.46 -13.64 -8.44
C THR A 12 0.60 -13.17 -6.99
N PHE A 13 0.63 -11.87 -6.73
CA PHE A 13 0.67 -11.31 -5.38
C PHE A 13 -0.72 -10.87 -4.95
N PHE A 14 -1.26 -11.48 -3.88
CA PHE A 14 -2.58 -11.18 -3.34
C PHE A 14 -2.47 -10.68 -1.91
N ASP A 15 -2.95 -9.46 -1.68
CA ASP A 15 -2.96 -8.82 -0.38
C ASP A 15 -4.36 -8.83 0.24
N THR A 16 -4.44 -9.24 1.50
CA THR A 16 -5.65 -9.24 2.32
C THR A 16 -5.34 -8.87 3.76
N ALA A 17 -6.32 -8.94 4.64
CA ALA A 17 -6.17 -8.78 6.09
C ALA A 17 -7.37 -9.39 6.83
N GLU A 18 -7.19 -9.77 8.09
CA GLU A 18 -8.29 -10.19 8.97
C GLU A 18 -9.44 -9.18 8.98
N ALA A 19 -9.06 -7.90 8.93
CA ALA A 19 -9.99 -6.77 8.99
C ALA A 19 -10.89 -6.63 7.75
N TYR A 20 -10.49 -7.21 6.61
CA TYR A 20 -11.20 -7.02 5.35
C TYR A 20 -12.33 -8.04 5.14
N GLY A 21 -12.29 -9.17 5.85
CA GLY A 21 -13.27 -10.26 5.68
C GLY A 21 -13.18 -10.98 4.33
N THR A 22 -12.06 -10.82 3.60
CA THR A 22 -11.88 -11.35 2.24
C THR A 22 -11.00 -12.60 2.19
N GLU A 23 -10.40 -13.01 3.30
CA GLU A 23 -9.49 -14.17 3.36
C GLU A 23 -10.16 -15.47 2.92
N SER A 24 -11.42 -15.69 3.32
CA SER A 24 -12.18 -16.88 2.90
C SER A 24 -12.47 -16.90 1.39
N ILE A 25 -12.66 -15.73 0.77
CA ILE A 25 -12.83 -15.61 -0.68
C ILE A 25 -11.55 -16.06 -1.37
N LEU A 26 -10.41 -15.52 -0.91
CA LEU A 26 -9.10 -15.87 -1.47
C LEU A 26 -8.80 -17.37 -1.30
N GLY A 27 -9.02 -17.92 -0.10
CA GLY A 27 -8.78 -19.33 0.20
C GLY A 27 -9.70 -20.33 -0.53
N GLN A 28 -10.82 -19.86 -1.09
CA GLN A 28 -11.73 -20.69 -1.90
C GLN A 28 -11.47 -20.57 -3.40
N SER A 29 -10.66 -19.61 -3.83
CA SER A 29 -10.52 -19.28 -5.25
C SER A 29 -9.43 -20.04 -5.96
N PHE A 30 -8.48 -20.63 -5.26
CA PHE A 30 -7.33 -21.30 -5.85
C PHE A 30 -7.31 -22.78 -5.53
N THR A 31 -6.95 -23.58 -6.54
CA THR A 31 -6.60 -25.00 -6.35
C THR A 31 -5.27 -25.12 -5.60
N PRO A 32 -4.95 -26.26 -4.97
CA PRO A 32 -3.65 -26.46 -4.33
C PRO A 32 -2.46 -26.15 -5.25
N SER A 33 -2.52 -26.55 -6.52
CA SER A 33 -1.44 -26.31 -7.49
C SER A 33 -1.31 -24.84 -7.91
N GLU A 34 -2.37 -24.05 -7.83
CA GLU A 34 -2.33 -22.59 -8.03
C GLU A 34 -1.82 -21.88 -6.78
N ARG A 35 -2.20 -22.38 -5.58
CA ARG A 35 -1.73 -21.84 -4.31
C ARG A 35 -0.20 -21.80 -4.22
N ASP A 36 0.47 -22.80 -4.73
CA ASP A 36 1.93 -22.91 -4.77
C ASP A 36 2.60 -21.88 -5.71
N LYS A 37 1.81 -21.22 -6.57
CA LYS A 37 2.30 -20.25 -7.55
C LYS A 37 2.00 -18.80 -7.18
N ILE A 38 1.33 -18.58 -6.06
CA ILE A 38 0.94 -17.24 -5.62
C ILE A 38 1.60 -16.89 -4.29
N VAL A 39 1.76 -15.59 -4.08
CA VAL A 39 2.20 -14.98 -2.82
C VAL A 39 0.98 -14.41 -2.13
N ILE A 40 0.71 -14.84 -0.92
CA ILE A 40 -0.36 -14.28 -0.08
C ILE A 40 0.26 -13.40 1.02
N SER A 41 -0.17 -12.15 1.05
CA SER A 41 0.05 -11.24 2.17
C SER A 41 -1.23 -11.12 2.98
N THR A 42 -1.15 -11.35 4.29
CA THR A 42 -2.24 -11.02 5.21
C THR A 42 -1.74 -10.28 6.44
N LYS A 43 -2.65 -9.73 7.23
CA LYS A 43 -2.32 -8.81 8.31
C LYS A 43 -3.20 -9.04 9.54
N SER A 44 -2.62 -8.83 10.71
CA SER A 44 -3.37 -8.72 11.97
C SER A 44 -3.29 -7.31 12.52
N ARG A 45 -4.41 -6.78 12.98
CA ARG A 45 -4.42 -5.56 13.80
C ARG A 45 -3.61 -5.78 15.07
N ILE A 46 -3.03 -4.70 15.59
CA ILE A 46 -2.37 -4.68 16.91
C ILE A 46 -3.25 -4.06 17.99
N LEU A 47 -4.36 -3.43 17.56
CA LEU A 47 -5.34 -2.81 18.45
C LEU A 47 -6.76 -3.29 18.11
N LYS A 48 -7.61 -3.43 19.13
CA LYS A 48 -9.05 -3.64 19.00
C LYS A 48 -9.77 -2.70 19.93
N ALA A 49 -10.68 -1.89 19.39
CA ALA A 49 -11.37 -0.83 20.13
C ALA A 49 -10.43 0.05 20.98
N GLY A 50 -9.26 0.41 20.43
CA GLY A 50 -8.24 1.24 21.09
C GLY A 50 -7.36 0.49 22.09
N GLN A 51 -7.65 -0.76 22.40
CA GLN A 51 -6.85 -1.58 23.34
C GLN A 51 -5.81 -2.43 22.60
N ARG A 52 -4.64 -2.56 23.18
CA ARG A 52 -3.55 -3.40 22.68
C ARG A 52 -3.93 -4.88 22.72
N LEU A 53 -3.74 -5.57 21.60
CA LEU A 53 -3.89 -7.03 21.58
C LEU A 53 -2.68 -7.70 22.22
N THR A 54 -2.94 -8.79 22.92
CA THR A 54 -1.87 -9.67 23.42
C THR A 54 -1.26 -10.50 22.28
N ALA A 55 -0.04 -10.98 22.45
CA ALA A 55 0.61 -11.88 21.51
C ALA A 55 -0.26 -13.11 21.19
N ALA A 56 -0.93 -13.68 22.20
CA ALA A 56 -1.84 -14.81 22.02
C ALA A 56 -3.04 -14.47 21.12
N GLU A 57 -3.53 -13.24 21.16
CA GLU A 57 -4.62 -12.79 20.28
C GLU A 57 -4.14 -12.60 18.84
N VAL A 58 -2.96 -11.99 18.64
CA VAL A 58 -2.36 -11.84 17.31
C VAL A 58 -2.06 -13.21 16.67
N ILE A 59 -1.55 -14.18 17.46
CA ILE A 59 -1.33 -15.54 16.96
C ILE A 59 -2.66 -16.23 16.63
N ARG A 60 -3.72 -16.06 17.44
CA ARG A 60 -5.05 -16.57 17.08
C ARG A 60 -5.60 -15.94 15.79
N ASN A 61 -5.32 -14.67 15.55
CA ASN A 61 -5.68 -14.02 14.29
C ASN A 61 -4.93 -14.66 13.12
N LEU A 62 -3.61 -14.89 13.25
CA LEU A 62 -2.83 -15.62 12.25
C LEU A 62 -3.41 -17.02 11.99
N ASP A 63 -3.69 -17.81 13.03
CA ASP A 63 -4.25 -19.16 12.90
C ASP A 63 -5.64 -19.14 12.22
N THR A 64 -6.44 -18.13 12.53
CA THR A 64 -7.74 -17.91 11.87
C THR A 64 -7.56 -17.54 10.40
N SER A 65 -6.63 -16.65 10.08
CA SER A 65 -6.29 -16.29 8.71
C SER A 65 -5.83 -17.51 7.90
N LEU A 66 -4.93 -18.32 8.43
CA LEU A 66 -4.47 -19.56 7.78
C LEU A 66 -5.63 -20.53 7.49
N LYS A 67 -6.56 -20.69 8.45
CA LYS A 67 -7.76 -21.53 8.29
C LYS A 67 -8.67 -20.98 7.19
N LEU A 68 -8.94 -19.67 7.17
CA LEU A 68 -9.78 -19.02 6.15
C LEU A 68 -9.14 -19.07 4.77
N LEU A 69 -7.83 -18.90 4.69
CA LEU A 69 -7.02 -19.00 3.48
C LEU A 69 -6.80 -20.44 3.02
N ARG A 70 -7.22 -21.44 3.82
CA ARG A 70 -7.06 -22.89 3.55
C ARG A 70 -5.61 -23.31 3.26
N THR A 71 -4.67 -22.77 4.03
CA THR A 71 -3.24 -23.02 3.87
C THR A 71 -2.55 -23.21 5.22
N GLY A 72 -1.40 -23.86 5.24
CA GLY A 72 -0.56 -24.00 6.42
C GLY A 72 0.38 -22.82 6.66
N HIS A 73 0.55 -21.93 5.67
CA HIS A 73 1.47 -20.80 5.75
C HIS A 73 1.02 -19.64 4.86
N VAL A 74 1.53 -18.45 5.15
CA VAL A 74 1.48 -17.28 4.27
C VAL A 74 2.90 -16.80 4.00
N GLU A 75 3.13 -16.29 2.80
CA GLU A 75 4.43 -15.78 2.39
C GLU A 75 4.76 -14.48 3.13
N VAL A 76 3.76 -13.63 3.38
CA VAL A 76 3.93 -12.37 4.08
C VAL A 76 2.86 -12.21 5.17
N PHE A 77 3.31 -11.93 6.40
CA PHE A 77 2.43 -11.56 7.51
C PHE A 77 2.83 -10.20 8.05
N LEU A 78 1.88 -9.24 8.05
CA LEU A 78 2.13 -7.89 8.50
C LEU A 78 1.39 -7.58 9.81
N LEU A 79 1.99 -6.78 10.68
CA LEU A 79 1.27 -6.06 11.73
C LEU A 79 0.64 -4.82 11.11
N HIS A 80 -0.71 -4.70 11.24
CA HIS A 80 -1.54 -3.81 10.45
C HIS A 80 -1.69 -2.43 11.08
N GLY A 81 -1.31 -1.38 10.35
CA GLY A 81 -1.53 0.00 10.76
C GLY A 81 -0.77 0.38 12.04
N VAL A 82 0.52 0.10 12.08
CA VAL A 82 1.36 0.41 13.24
C VAL A 82 1.65 1.91 13.29
N ALA A 83 1.18 2.57 14.35
CA ALA A 83 1.51 3.97 14.61
C ALA A 83 2.81 4.10 15.45
N PRO A 84 3.56 5.21 15.31
CA PRO A 84 4.86 5.40 15.97
C PRO A 84 4.84 5.14 17.48
N GLN A 85 3.80 5.57 18.18
CA GLN A 85 3.65 5.43 19.63
C GLN A 85 3.45 3.97 20.10
N HIS A 86 3.15 3.04 19.19
CA HIS A 86 2.96 1.63 19.52
C HIS A 86 4.19 0.77 19.20
N TYR A 87 5.19 1.32 18.53
CA TYR A 87 6.31 0.58 17.99
C TYR A 87 7.11 -0.18 19.06
N ASP A 88 7.51 0.48 20.16
CA ASP A 88 8.32 -0.15 21.22
C ASP A 88 7.61 -1.31 21.91
N TRP A 89 6.35 -1.06 22.30
CA TRP A 89 5.53 -2.10 22.88
C TRP A 89 5.37 -3.29 21.93
N MET A 90 5.09 -3.03 20.67
CA MET A 90 4.91 -4.05 19.64
C MET A 90 6.18 -4.89 19.45
N CYS A 91 7.35 -4.26 19.39
CA CYS A 91 8.63 -4.98 19.31
C CYS A 91 8.90 -5.83 20.58
N ALA A 92 8.59 -5.31 21.76
CA ALA A 92 8.82 -6.03 22.99
C ALA A 92 7.87 -7.23 23.17
N GLU A 93 6.58 -7.06 22.89
CA GLU A 93 5.55 -8.01 23.23
C GLU A 93 5.11 -8.93 22.08
N LEU A 94 5.06 -8.41 20.84
CA LEU A 94 4.51 -9.15 19.71
C LEU A 94 5.59 -9.79 18.83
N LEU A 95 6.74 -9.15 18.66
CA LEU A 95 7.78 -9.63 17.73
C LEU A 95 8.36 -10.98 18.15
N PRO A 96 8.80 -11.25 19.41
CA PRO A 96 9.39 -12.53 19.77
C PRO A 96 8.45 -13.74 19.56
N PRO A 97 7.16 -13.68 19.95
CA PRO A 97 6.21 -14.75 19.64
C PRO A 97 5.97 -14.95 18.14
N LEU A 98 5.92 -13.88 17.33
CA LEU A 98 5.77 -13.98 15.88
C LEU A 98 6.99 -14.61 15.21
N LEU A 99 8.20 -14.33 15.70
CA LEU A 99 9.41 -15.02 15.25
C LEU A 99 9.36 -16.52 15.56
N ALA A 100 8.74 -16.91 16.66
CA ALA A 100 8.52 -18.33 16.97
C ALA A 100 7.53 -18.98 15.98
N GLU A 101 6.44 -18.30 15.59
CA GLU A 101 5.51 -18.79 14.57
C GLU A 101 6.17 -18.85 13.17
N LYS A 102 7.05 -17.91 12.85
CA LYS A 102 7.88 -17.96 11.66
C LYS A 102 8.81 -19.18 11.65
N LYS A 103 9.46 -19.50 12.74
CA LYS A 103 10.27 -20.73 12.88
C LYS A 103 9.46 -22.01 12.70
N LYS A 104 8.16 -21.99 13.01
CA LYS A 104 7.24 -23.12 12.77
C LYS A 104 6.81 -23.21 11.31
N GLY A 105 7.22 -22.28 10.45
CA GLY A 105 6.90 -22.26 9.01
C GLY A 105 5.52 -21.71 8.68
N LYS A 106 4.79 -21.10 9.63
CA LYS A 106 3.50 -20.47 9.37
C LYS A 106 3.63 -19.11 8.63
N ILE A 107 4.76 -18.46 8.77
CA ILE A 107 5.07 -17.14 8.20
C ILE A 107 6.37 -17.25 7.41
N GLY A 108 6.35 -16.85 6.15
CA GLY A 108 7.53 -16.71 5.32
C GLY A 108 8.34 -15.46 5.70
N HIS A 109 7.72 -14.31 5.60
CA HIS A 109 8.32 -13.01 5.90
C HIS A 109 7.45 -12.19 6.85
N LEU A 110 8.07 -11.58 7.86
CA LEU A 110 7.43 -10.65 8.79
C LEU A 110 7.57 -9.22 8.30
N GLY A 111 6.51 -8.44 8.49
CA GLY A 111 6.56 -7.03 8.12
C GLY A 111 5.56 -6.15 8.87
N LEU A 112 5.53 -4.90 8.46
CA LEU A 112 4.72 -3.84 9.04
C LEU A 112 3.95 -3.09 7.96
N SER A 113 2.72 -2.69 8.29
CA SER A 113 1.96 -1.69 7.53
C SER A 113 1.92 -0.40 8.33
N GLU A 114 2.29 0.71 7.70
CA GLU A 114 2.19 2.02 8.34
C GLU A 114 0.74 2.48 8.51
N THR A 115 0.53 3.51 9.30
CA THR A 115 -0.75 4.20 9.48
C THR A 115 -0.70 5.57 8.81
N SER A 116 -0.61 5.58 7.48
CA SER A 116 -0.78 6.77 6.68
C SER A 116 -2.10 7.36 7.01
N PRO A 117 -2.55 8.38 7.16
CA PRO A 117 -2.26 9.76 7.29
C PRO A 117 -1.72 10.20 8.68
N ASN A 118 -1.71 9.29 9.67
CA ASN A 118 -1.33 9.63 11.05
C ASN A 118 0.19 9.72 11.27
N ASP A 119 0.98 9.24 10.31
CA ASP A 119 2.45 9.35 10.30
C ASP A 119 2.95 9.78 8.90
N PRO A 120 2.65 11.03 8.47
CA PRO A 120 3.01 11.50 7.13
C PRO A 120 4.51 11.58 6.89
N GLY A 121 5.32 11.56 7.95
CA GLY A 121 6.78 11.47 7.89
C GLY A 121 7.32 10.06 7.83
N GLN A 122 6.46 9.03 7.90
CA GLN A 122 6.85 7.63 7.92
C GLN A 122 7.88 7.29 9.01
N THR A 123 7.75 7.95 10.16
CA THR A 123 8.71 7.88 11.27
C THR A 123 8.74 6.49 11.90
N MET A 124 7.59 5.79 11.92
CA MET A 124 7.53 4.40 12.37
C MET A 124 8.37 3.49 11.48
N LEU A 125 8.25 3.61 10.14
CA LEU A 125 9.02 2.79 9.21
C LEU A 125 10.52 3.09 9.28
N GLN A 126 10.90 4.37 9.36
CA GLN A 126 12.30 4.77 9.53
C GLN A 126 12.92 4.14 10.79
N ARG A 127 12.15 4.07 11.87
CA ARG A 127 12.55 3.41 13.10
C ARG A 127 12.64 1.89 12.92
N ALA A 128 11.65 1.30 12.27
CA ALA A 128 11.57 -0.14 12.01
C ALA A 128 12.76 -0.66 11.17
N LEU A 129 13.34 0.16 10.31
CA LEU A 129 14.56 -0.16 9.57
C LEU A 129 15.82 -0.33 10.47
N GLY A 130 15.72 -0.09 11.76
CA GLY A 130 16.74 -0.43 12.75
C GLY A 130 16.62 -1.85 13.31
N GLU A 131 15.52 -2.57 13.01
CA GLU A 131 15.23 -3.92 13.51
C GLU A 131 15.23 -4.93 12.35
N PRO A 132 16.24 -5.81 12.25
CA PRO A 132 16.40 -6.71 11.11
C PRO A 132 15.33 -7.81 10.98
N ALA A 133 14.45 -7.94 11.95
CA ALA A 133 13.33 -8.88 11.89
C ALA A 133 12.23 -8.45 10.91
N TRP A 134 12.18 -7.17 10.53
CA TRP A 134 11.20 -6.66 9.58
C TRP A 134 11.70 -6.75 8.16
N GLU A 135 11.16 -7.68 7.39
CA GLU A 135 11.59 -8.01 6.02
C GLU A 135 10.70 -7.37 4.96
N VAL A 136 9.49 -6.92 5.34
CA VAL A 136 8.52 -6.32 4.41
C VAL A 136 7.90 -5.08 5.03
N MET A 137 7.82 -4.00 4.26
CA MET A 137 7.16 -2.74 4.65
C MET A 137 6.08 -2.35 3.67
N MET A 138 4.85 -2.14 4.18
CA MET A 138 3.74 -1.62 3.39
C MET A 138 3.55 -0.16 3.71
N LEU A 139 3.61 0.69 2.68
CA LEU A 139 3.61 2.14 2.81
C LEU A 139 2.90 2.87 1.67
N ALA A 140 2.48 4.10 1.95
CA ALA A 140 1.86 4.98 0.98
C ALA A 140 2.91 5.71 0.16
N PHE A 141 2.79 5.61 -1.15
CA PHE A 141 3.63 6.34 -2.10
C PHE A 141 2.86 6.66 -3.38
N HIS A 142 2.87 7.92 -3.78
CA HIS A 142 2.28 8.37 -5.03
C HIS A 142 2.82 9.75 -5.45
N MET A 143 2.43 10.24 -6.63
CA MET A 143 2.97 11.45 -7.26
C MET A 143 3.01 12.69 -6.34
N LEU A 144 2.05 12.87 -5.43
CA LEU A 144 1.97 14.00 -4.50
C LEU A 144 2.45 13.67 -3.07
N ASN A 145 2.82 12.42 -2.80
CA ASN A 145 3.36 11.99 -1.50
C ASN A 145 4.60 11.12 -1.72
N GLN A 146 5.74 11.78 -1.90
CA GLN A 146 7.00 11.16 -2.32
C GLN A 146 8.00 10.96 -1.17
N GLY A 147 7.57 11.10 0.07
CA GLY A 147 8.45 11.09 1.25
C GLY A 147 9.36 9.88 1.34
N ALA A 148 8.83 8.69 1.03
CA ALA A 148 9.56 7.43 1.09
C ALA A 148 10.84 7.40 0.22
N ARG A 149 10.85 8.10 -0.91
CA ARG A 149 12.03 8.24 -1.78
C ARG A 149 13.30 8.65 -1.06
N ARG A 150 13.15 9.51 -0.08
CA ARG A 150 14.26 10.08 0.68
C ARG A 150 14.47 9.36 2.01
N ASP A 151 13.37 9.00 2.65
CA ASP A 151 13.39 8.65 4.07
C ASP A 151 13.33 7.12 4.30
N VAL A 152 12.86 6.33 3.31
CA VAL A 152 12.64 4.89 3.46
C VAL A 152 13.40 4.08 2.40
N PHE A 153 13.17 4.33 1.12
CA PHE A 153 13.69 3.50 0.03
C PHE A 153 15.21 3.30 0.01
N PRO A 154 16.07 4.31 0.27
CA PRO A 154 17.52 4.07 0.26
C PRO A 154 17.96 3.02 1.28
N ARG A 155 17.26 2.94 2.42
CA ARG A 155 17.54 1.97 3.48
C ARG A 155 16.94 0.61 3.18
N THR A 156 15.69 0.54 2.70
CA THR A 156 15.07 -0.74 2.32
C THR A 156 15.87 -1.45 1.25
N GLN A 157 16.31 -0.73 0.21
CA GLN A 157 17.16 -1.28 -0.85
C GLN A 157 18.51 -1.79 -0.32
N THR A 158 19.17 -1.04 0.55
CA THR A 158 20.47 -1.45 1.12
C THR A 158 20.34 -2.66 2.04
N GLN A 159 19.21 -2.77 2.75
CA GLN A 159 18.97 -3.84 3.73
C GLN A 159 18.24 -5.05 3.15
N GLY A 160 17.80 -5.00 1.89
CA GLY A 160 17.02 -6.07 1.26
C GLY A 160 15.61 -6.21 1.85
N VAL A 161 15.02 -5.13 2.36
CA VAL A 161 13.65 -5.09 2.88
C VAL A 161 12.69 -4.82 1.72
N ALA A 162 11.75 -5.72 1.49
CA ALA A 162 10.76 -5.60 0.43
C ALA A 162 9.72 -4.53 0.74
N THR A 163 9.19 -3.88 -0.29
CA THR A 163 8.23 -2.79 -0.15
C THR A 163 6.93 -3.05 -0.92
N LEU A 164 5.80 -2.81 -0.26
CA LEU A 164 4.46 -2.93 -0.83
C LEU A 164 3.83 -1.54 -0.88
N MET A 165 3.62 -1.00 -2.08
CA MET A 165 3.04 0.34 -2.24
C MET A 165 1.54 0.30 -2.14
N MET A 166 0.99 0.88 -1.09
CA MET A 166 -0.44 1.20 -0.99
C MET A 166 -0.70 2.66 -1.37
N PHE A 167 -1.95 2.99 -1.66
CA PHE A 167 -2.42 4.36 -1.95
C PHE A 167 -1.83 4.99 -3.21
N VAL A 168 -1.32 4.19 -4.15
CA VAL A 168 -0.81 4.68 -5.43
C VAL A 168 -1.87 5.47 -6.20
N VAL A 169 -3.10 4.97 -6.20
CA VAL A 169 -4.29 5.69 -6.68
C VAL A 169 -5.27 5.85 -5.54
N ARG A 170 -5.55 7.12 -5.16
CA ARG A 170 -6.50 7.50 -4.12
C ARG A 170 -7.54 8.48 -4.68
N ASN A 171 -8.48 8.91 -3.84
CA ASN A 171 -9.53 9.84 -4.23
C ASN A 171 -8.98 11.08 -4.93
N ILE A 172 -7.81 11.56 -4.52
CA ILE A 172 -7.14 12.71 -5.15
C ILE A 172 -6.95 12.55 -6.67
N PHE A 173 -6.77 11.32 -7.17
CA PHE A 173 -6.58 11.05 -8.61
C PHE A 173 -7.85 10.50 -9.29
N SER A 174 -8.77 9.92 -8.53
CA SER A 174 -9.96 9.24 -9.08
C SER A 174 -11.25 10.03 -8.91
N ARG A 175 -11.31 10.99 -7.98
CA ARG A 175 -12.48 11.81 -7.74
C ARG A 175 -12.40 13.13 -8.52
N PRO A 176 -13.38 13.42 -9.41
CA PRO A 176 -13.36 14.64 -10.21
C PRO A 176 -13.17 15.91 -9.37
N GLY A 177 -12.31 16.80 -9.82
CA GLY A 177 -12.06 18.11 -9.21
C GLY A 177 -11.22 18.09 -7.92
N LEU A 178 -11.05 16.95 -7.24
CA LEU A 178 -10.32 16.90 -5.96
C LEU A 178 -8.83 17.23 -6.12
N LEU A 179 -8.21 16.81 -7.22
CA LEU A 179 -6.82 17.16 -7.54
C LEU A 179 -6.67 18.68 -7.69
N ALA A 180 -7.49 19.32 -8.51
CA ALA A 180 -7.44 20.76 -8.73
C ALA A 180 -7.68 21.54 -7.42
N GLN A 181 -8.66 21.11 -6.60
CA GLN A 181 -8.91 21.70 -5.29
C GLN A 181 -7.70 21.59 -4.37
N THR A 182 -7.07 20.39 -4.31
CA THR A 182 -5.89 20.16 -3.46
C THR A 182 -4.70 20.99 -3.93
N ILE A 183 -4.44 21.05 -5.23
CA ILE A 183 -3.37 21.90 -5.80
C ILE A 183 -3.64 23.39 -5.53
N GLY A 184 -4.89 23.84 -5.60
CA GLY A 184 -5.29 25.19 -5.24
C GLY A 184 -4.95 25.55 -3.80
N SER A 185 -5.26 24.64 -2.87
CA SER A 185 -4.91 24.81 -1.43
C SER A 185 -3.39 24.83 -1.22
N LEU A 186 -2.66 23.93 -1.84
CA LEU A 186 -1.20 23.88 -1.76
C LEU A 186 -0.53 25.14 -2.34
N ALA A 187 -1.08 25.69 -3.42
CA ALA A 187 -0.60 26.93 -4.03
C ALA A 187 -0.87 28.14 -3.12
N ALA A 188 -2.06 28.19 -2.50
CA ALA A 188 -2.39 29.24 -1.52
C ALA A 188 -1.46 29.21 -0.30
N GLU A 189 -0.99 28.03 0.09
CA GLU A 189 0.01 27.82 1.15
C GLU A 189 1.46 28.04 0.67
N GLY A 190 1.69 28.37 -0.59
CA GLY A 190 3.03 28.54 -1.16
C GLY A 190 3.83 27.25 -1.32
N LYS A 191 3.17 26.09 -1.22
CA LYS A 191 3.80 24.75 -1.31
C LYS A 191 4.00 24.26 -2.74
N VAL A 192 3.27 24.81 -3.70
CA VAL A 192 3.45 24.55 -5.13
C VAL A 192 3.31 25.87 -5.91
N PRO A 193 3.84 25.96 -7.13
CA PRO A 193 3.72 27.18 -7.94
C PRO A 193 2.25 27.59 -8.17
N ALA A 194 1.95 28.87 -8.02
CA ALA A 194 0.59 29.42 -8.20
C ALA A 194 0.04 29.18 -9.63
N GLU A 195 0.92 29.07 -10.63
CA GLU A 195 0.54 28.78 -12.02
C GLU A 195 -0.11 27.39 -12.17
N LEU A 196 0.25 26.43 -11.29
CA LEU A 196 -0.31 25.10 -11.32
C LEU A 196 -1.80 25.12 -10.91
N ALA A 197 -2.18 26.00 -9.99
CA ALA A 197 -3.55 26.17 -9.53
C ALA A 197 -4.48 26.86 -10.54
N LYS A 198 -3.93 27.46 -11.59
CA LYS A 198 -4.71 28.10 -12.67
C LYS A 198 -5.16 27.11 -13.75
N ARG A 199 -4.75 25.85 -13.67
CA ARG A 199 -5.07 24.80 -14.62
C ARG A 199 -6.27 24.00 -14.15
N ASP A 200 -7.18 23.67 -15.05
CA ASP A 200 -8.29 22.75 -14.78
C ASP A 200 -7.77 21.34 -14.45
N ASP A 201 -6.75 20.92 -15.20
CA ASP A 201 -6.01 19.68 -14.99
C ASP A 201 -4.54 19.97 -14.65
N PRO A 202 -4.19 20.12 -13.36
CA PRO A 202 -2.84 20.51 -12.93
C PRO A 202 -1.72 19.57 -13.38
N LEU A 203 -2.03 18.31 -13.68
CA LEU A 203 -1.09 17.28 -14.12
C LEU A 203 -1.24 16.91 -15.60
N ASP A 204 -1.88 17.75 -16.42
CA ASP A 204 -2.07 17.57 -17.86
C ASP A 204 -0.76 17.37 -18.64
N PHE A 205 0.33 17.91 -18.12
CA PHE A 205 1.67 17.76 -18.71
C PHE A 205 2.17 16.31 -18.79
N LEU A 206 1.53 15.38 -18.06
CA LEU A 206 1.84 13.94 -18.12
C LEU A 206 1.15 13.25 -19.31
N ILE A 207 0.11 13.90 -19.89
CA ILE A 207 -0.75 13.30 -20.91
C ILE A 207 -0.35 13.85 -22.28
N HIS A 208 0.56 13.18 -22.96
CA HIS A 208 1.06 13.56 -24.27
C HIS A 208 1.58 12.35 -25.05
N GLN A 209 1.93 12.54 -26.31
CA GLN A 209 2.53 11.48 -27.13
C GLN A 209 3.87 11.02 -26.52
N GLY A 210 3.94 9.76 -26.13
CA GLY A 210 5.08 9.17 -25.41
C GLY A 210 4.99 9.27 -23.88
N GLY A 211 4.06 10.07 -23.35
CA GLY A 211 3.74 10.18 -21.94
C GLY A 211 2.74 9.11 -21.45
N ALA A 212 1.92 9.49 -20.48
CA ALA A 212 0.85 8.64 -19.95
C ALA A 212 -0.43 8.75 -20.79
N ALA A 213 -1.22 7.68 -20.83
CA ALA A 213 -2.52 7.65 -21.49
C ALA A 213 -3.63 8.32 -20.63
N SER A 214 -3.44 8.36 -19.32
CA SER A 214 -4.35 8.99 -18.37
C SER A 214 -3.62 9.31 -17.06
N LEU A 215 -4.27 10.09 -16.18
CA LEU A 215 -3.74 10.39 -14.85
C LEU A 215 -3.52 9.13 -14.00
N LEU A 216 -4.43 8.14 -14.09
CA LEU A 216 -4.30 6.88 -13.38
C LEU A 216 -3.14 6.04 -13.93
N ASP A 217 -2.96 6.02 -15.26
CA ASP A 217 -1.81 5.39 -15.91
C ASP A 217 -0.50 6.05 -15.42
N ALA A 218 -0.45 7.37 -15.38
CA ALA A 218 0.70 8.09 -14.85
C ALA A 218 1.00 7.72 -13.40
N ALA A 219 -0.02 7.63 -12.55
CA ALA A 219 0.14 7.30 -11.13
C ALA A 219 0.73 5.90 -10.93
N TYR A 220 0.22 4.89 -11.65
CA TYR A 220 0.75 3.53 -11.57
C TYR A 220 2.16 3.42 -12.11
N ARG A 221 2.45 4.01 -13.27
CA ARG A 221 3.78 4.00 -13.88
C ARG A 221 4.80 4.73 -13.01
N PHE A 222 4.43 5.88 -12.45
CA PHE A 222 5.28 6.63 -11.52
C PHE A 222 5.68 5.77 -10.30
N ALA A 223 4.69 5.17 -9.63
CA ALA A 223 4.96 4.37 -8.45
C ALA A 223 5.72 3.07 -8.78
N ARG A 224 5.33 2.38 -9.87
CA ARG A 224 5.94 1.10 -10.26
C ARG A 224 7.41 1.20 -10.59
N HIS A 225 7.84 2.30 -11.20
CA HIS A 225 9.21 2.51 -11.66
C HIS A 225 10.07 3.35 -10.71
N GLU A 226 9.52 3.74 -9.54
CA GLU A 226 10.34 4.37 -8.50
C GLU A 226 11.32 3.36 -7.91
N PRO A 227 12.64 3.66 -7.88
CA PRO A 227 13.62 2.80 -7.21
C PRO A 227 13.28 2.60 -5.74
N GLY A 228 13.13 1.32 -5.33
CA GLY A 228 12.70 0.96 -3.99
C GLY A 228 11.23 0.57 -3.90
N THR A 229 10.50 0.50 -5.02
CA THR A 229 9.18 -0.11 -5.12
C THR A 229 9.28 -1.52 -5.66
N ASP A 230 8.86 -2.53 -4.87
CA ASP A 230 8.84 -3.92 -5.30
C ASP A 230 7.45 -4.34 -5.80
N VAL A 231 6.41 -4.01 -5.06
CA VAL A 231 5.02 -4.37 -5.39
C VAL A 231 4.12 -3.14 -5.33
N VAL A 232 3.32 -2.94 -6.38
CA VAL A 232 2.24 -1.94 -6.41
C VAL A 232 0.91 -2.63 -6.16
N LEU A 233 0.23 -2.23 -5.08
CA LEU A 233 -1.07 -2.78 -4.71
C LEU A 233 -2.21 -1.95 -5.30
N PHE A 234 -3.22 -2.62 -5.78
CA PHE A 234 -4.49 -2.00 -6.16
C PHE A 234 -5.67 -2.92 -5.85
N GLY A 235 -6.85 -2.34 -5.71
CA GLY A 235 -8.09 -3.08 -5.49
C GLY A 235 -9.19 -2.56 -6.40
N THR A 236 -9.92 -3.47 -7.04
CA THR A 236 -11.10 -3.16 -7.83
C THR A 236 -12.06 -4.33 -7.87
N SER A 237 -13.35 -4.03 -8.04
CA SER A 237 -14.40 -5.02 -8.32
C SER A 237 -14.86 -5.00 -9.79
N ASP A 238 -14.26 -4.15 -10.62
CA ASP A 238 -14.57 -3.99 -12.05
C ASP A 238 -13.47 -4.64 -12.92
N LEU A 239 -13.86 -5.48 -13.87
CA LEU A 239 -12.93 -6.21 -14.75
C LEU A 239 -12.22 -5.30 -15.76
N ALA A 240 -12.86 -4.22 -16.20
CA ALA A 240 -12.22 -3.27 -17.11
C ALA A 240 -11.14 -2.47 -16.35
N HIS A 241 -11.44 -2.04 -15.12
CA HIS A 241 -10.45 -1.41 -14.24
C HIS A 241 -9.31 -2.37 -13.88
N LEU A 242 -9.59 -3.66 -13.63
CA LEU A 242 -8.56 -4.66 -13.38
C LEU A 242 -7.56 -4.73 -14.54
N ARG A 243 -8.06 -4.86 -15.78
CA ARG A 243 -7.22 -4.92 -16.98
C ARG A 243 -6.44 -3.62 -17.22
N SER A 244 -7.09 -2.49 -17.07
CA SER A 244 -6.46 -1.18 -17.24
C SER A 244 -5.35 -0.94 -16.22
N ASN A 245 -5.60 -1.24 -14.93
CA ASN A 245 -4.61 -1.06 -13.87
C ASN A 245 -3.40 -1.99 -14.08
N ALA A 246 -3.65 -3.27 -14.43
CA ALA A 246 -2.59 -4.22 -14.74
C ALA A 246 -1.75 -3.75 -15.94
N ALA A 247 -2.39 -3.27 -17.01
CA ALA A 247 -1.70 -2.75 -18.17
C ALA A 247 -0.82 -1.53 -17.83
N SER A 248 -1.32 -0.61 -17.00
CA SER A 248 -0.57 0.57 -16.54
C SER A 248 0.65 0.18 -15.68
N ILE A 249 0.50 -0.79 -14.78
CA ILE A 249 1.61 -1.27 -13.94
C ILE A 249 2.70 -1.95 -14.78
N LEU A 250 2.31 -2.63 -15.85
CA LEU A 250 3.24 -3.31 -16.77
C LEU A 250 3.80 -2.40 -17.88
N ALA A 251 3.26 -1.19 -18.02
CA ALA A 251 3.72 -0.24 -19.02
C ALA A 251 5.16 0.26 -18.74
N PRO A 252 5.89 0.73 -19.77
CA PRO A 252 7.21 1.33 -19.60
C PRO A 252 7.20 2.52 -18.62
N PRO A 253 8.35 2.92 -18.06
CA PRO A 253 8.42 4.10 -17.19
C PRO A 253 7.93 5.35 -17.92
N LEU A 254 7.47 6.34 -17.15
CA LEU A 254 7.19 7.68 -17.69
C LEU A 254 8.47 8.29 -18.27
N PRO A 255 8.35 9.24 -19.22
CA PRO A 255 9.49 10.00 -19.68
C PRO A 255 10.26 10.63 -18.52
N ALA A 256 11.59 10.60 -18.59
CA ALA A 256 12.43 11.12 -17.50
C ALA A 256 12.17 12.59 -17.17
N ALA A 257 11.81 13.40 -18.18
CA ALA A 257 11.44 14.81 -17.98
C ALA A 257 10.17 14.96 -17.14
N ASP A 258 9.15 14.11 -17.37
CA ASP A 258 7.90 14.15 -16.62
C ASP A 258 8.13 13.73 -15.14
N VAL A 259 8.93 12.69 -14.95
CA VAL A 259 9.32 12.23 -13.62
C VAL A 259 10.10 13.32 -12.88
N ALA A 260 11.09 13.95 -13.54
CA ALA A 260 11.86 15.05 -12.96
C ALA A 260 10.96 16.22 -12.55
N ARG A 261 9.98 16.57 -13.39
CA ARG A 261 9.00 17.62 -13.07
C ARG A 261 8.10 17.26 -11.89
N LEU A 262 7.65 16.01 -11.77
CA LEU A 262 6.92 15.53 -10.58
C LEU A 262 7.77 15.64 -9.32
N TYR A 263 9.06 15.35 -9.40
CA TYR A 263 9.98 15.47 -8.27
C TYR A 263 10.18 16.93 -7.85
N GLU A 264 10.36 17.82 -8.82
CA GLU A 264 10.50 19.27 -8.58
C GLU A 264 9.25 19.83 -7.90
N LEU A 265 8.07 19.53 -8.44
CA LEU A 265 6.80 20.07 -7.98
C LEU A 265 6.36 19.52 -6.62
N PHE A 266 6.57 18.24 -6.36
CA PHE A 266 5.91 17.54 -5.25
C PHE A 266 6.85 16.76 -4.33
N GLY A 267 8.14 16.63 -4.65
CA GLY A 267 9.08 15.79 -3.89
C GLY A 267 9.28 16.22 -2.43
N HIS A 268 8.96 17.46 -2.10
CA HIS A 268 9.03 18.02 -0.75
C HIS A 268 7.74 17.82 0.06
N LEU A 269 6.62 17.47 -0.59
CA LEU A 269 5.32 17.32 0.06
C LEU A 269 5.26 16.07 0.94
N ARG A 270 4.47 16.15 2.00
CA ARG A 270 4.21 15.10 2.97
C ARG A 270 2.72 15.03 3.28
N GLY A 271 2.17 13.82 3.36
CA GLY A 271 0.81 13.60 3.84
C GLY A 271 -0.30 14.06 2.92
N VAL A 272 0.01 14.43 1.67
CA VAL A 272 -0.98 14.90 0.69
C VAL A 272 -1.71 13.70 0.09
N GLY A 273 -3.05 13.75 0.02
CA GLY A 273 -3.87 12.72 -0.65
C GLY A 273 -3.84 11.34 0.01
N LEU A 274 -3.57 11.27 1.31
CA LEU A 274 -3.53 10.03 2.09
C LEU A 274 -4.86 9.73 2.81
N ASP A 275 -5.99 9.98 2.14
CA ASP A 275 -7.31 9.67 2.69
C ASP A 275 -7.48 8.17 2.94
N MET A 276 -8.11 7.83 4.08
CA MET A 276 -8.44 6.44 4.41
C MET A 276 -9.60 5.95 3.53
N PRO A 277 -9.65 4.64 3.18
CA PRO A 277 -10.83 4.07 2.51
C PRO A 277 -12.08 4.27 3.36
N ASP A 278 -13.21 4.62 2.73
CA ASP A 278 -14.49 4.83 3.41
C ASP A 278 -14.99 3.59 4.19
N ASN A 279 -14.46 2.42 3.90
CA ASN A 279 -14.77 1.14 4.56
C ASN A 279 -13.87 0.78 5.74
N SER A 280 -13.00 1.66 6.21
CA SER A 280 -12.06 1.35 7.29
C SER A 280 -12.69 1.33 8.69
N MET A 281 -13.99 1.66 8.82
CA MET A 281 -14.78 1.59 10.04
C MET A 281 -15.92 0.58 9.90
N PRO A 282 -15.90 -0.59 10.57
CA PRO A 282 -17.08 -1.44 10.69
C PRO A 282 -18.13 -0.67 11.51
N GLY A 283 -19.23 -0.26 10.88
CA GLY A 283 -20.38 0.36 11.55
C GLY A 283 -20.89 1.69 11.01
N GLN A 284 -20.27 2.28 10.00
CA GLN A 284 -20.79 3.46 9.32
C GLN A 284 -20.98 3.19 7.82
N ALA A 285 -21.89 2.30 7.50
CA ALA A 285 -22.49 2.27 6.16
C ALA A 285 -23.52 3.39 6.08
N GLY A 286 -23.11 4.54 5.59
CA GLY A 286 -24.05 5.55 5.12
C GLY A 286 -24.85 5.02 3.91
N PRO A 287 -26.08 5.50 3.67
CA PRO A 287 -26.93 5.02 2.58
C PRO A 287 -26.24 5.23 1.22
N ARG A 288 -26.17 4.17 0.44
CA ARG A 288 -25.76 4.24 -0.98
C ARG A 288 -26.87 4.96 -1.73
N THR A 289 -26.60 6.15 -2.21
CA THR A 289 -27.41 6.80 -3.25
C THR A 289 -26.77 6.55 -4.60
#